data_f298c112f447dc9cf3320710c41c2152
#
_entry.id   f298c112f447dc9cf3320710c41c2152
#
_cell.length_a   1.000
_cell.length_b   1.000
_cell.length_c   1.000
_cell.angle_alpha   90.00
_cell.angle_beta   90.00
_cell.angle_gamma   90.00
#
_symmetry.space_group_name_H-M   'P 1'
#
loop_
_entity.id
_entity.type
_entity.pdbx_description
1 polymer ?
#
loop_
_entity_poly.entity_id
_entity_poly.type
_entity_poly.pdbx_seq_one_letter_code
_entity_poly.pdbx_strand_id
1 'polypeptide(L)'
;MLEGSVRRSADQIRVNAQLINAETAAPIWAERFDRAAGDLLALQDEITSRIAVALNLELVAAEAGRPTEHPDARDYIFRGYAVASKPPTRENYAEAIRLFECALGFDESAEAQGALAVVLVGRVVDEMTDTAADDVARAQDLIARALAASPRSLAAHYAKGNLLRHMGRYEAAIPQYEKMIELDRNEPGANANLGWCKLLTGSIEEAIPALQRALRLSPRDTRAGNWSARIGLVHLLQSRTDEAILWLEKGRSASPALPYVYGWLASAYALKGATERAALELAEARRLGGQGSYATIARLRADWVHGAPNIRTLLEATFFAGLRKLGMPEE
;
A
#
# COMPACT_ATOMS: atom_id res chain seq x y z
N MET A 1 -13.83 7.11 -23.49
CA MET A 1 -13.42 6.40 -24.73
C MET A 1 -12.03 5.86 -24.54
N LEU A 2 -11.75 4.62 -24.99
CA LEU A 2 -10.40 4.02 -24.95
C LEU A 2 -9.80 4.10 -26.36
N GLU A 3 -8.59 4.66 -26.45
CA GLU A 3 -7.81 4.74 -27.69
C GLU A 3 -6.41 4.15 -27.48
N GLY A 4 -5.81 3.69 -28.56
CA GLY A 4 -4.46 3.16 -28.48
C GLY A 4 -3.81 2.94 -29.83
N SER A 5 -2.49 2.75 -29.80
CA SER A 5 -1.69 2.35 -30.96
C SER A 5 -0.70 1.25 -30.60
N VAL A 6 -0.48 0.34 -31.55
CA VAL A 6 0.48 -0.75 -31.40
C VAL A 6 1.56 -0.61 -32.47
N ARG A 7 2.82 -0.60 -32.08
CA ARG A 7 3.98 -0.70 -32.97
C ARG A 7 4.78 -1.93 -32.62
N ARG A 8 5.08 -2.73 -33.63
CA ARG A 8 5.93 -3.94 -33.50
C ARG A 8 7.23 -3.72 -34.27
N SER A 9 8.35 -3.97 -33.62
CA SER A 9 9.65 -4.21 -34.23
C SER A 9 10.04 -5.68 -34.08
N ALA A 10 11.17 -6.12 -34.61
CA ALA A 10 11.56 -7.54 -34.57
C ALA A 10 11.50 -8.13 -33.16
N ASP A 11 12.00 -7.39 -32.16
CA ASP A 11 12.18 -7.90 -30.78
C ASP A 11 11.33 -7.17 -29.73
N GLN A 12 10.62 -6.11 -30.12
CA GLN A 12 9.86 -5.28 -29.18
C GLN A 12 8.46 -4.93 -29.69
N ILE A 13 7.53 -4.89 -28.76
CA ILE A 13 6.18 -4.37 -28.95
C ILE A 13 6.05 -3.13 -28.11
N ARG A 14 5.60 -2.04 -28.73
CA ARG A 14 5.20 -0.80 -28.05
C ARG A 14 3.71 -0.63 -28.18
N VAL A 15 3.02 -0.46 -27.05
CA VAL A 15 1.60 -0.12 -26.99
C VAL A 15 1.48 1.23 -26.29
N ASN A 16 0.78 2.17 -26.92
CA ASN A 16 0.28 3.34 -26.23
C ASN A 16 -1.22 3.12 -26.01
N ALA A 17 -1.69 3.34 -24.80
CA ALA A 17 -3.11 3.29 -24.47
C ALA A 17 -3.50 4.56 -23.72
N GLN A 18 -4.67 5.10 -24.02
CA GLN A 18 -5.20 6.28 -23.34
C GLN A 18 -6.71 6.14 -23.11
N LEU A 19 -7.16 6.62 -21.97
CA LEU A 19 -8.56 6.76 -21.61
C LEU A 19 -8.91 8.24 -21.70
N ILE A 20 -9.94 8.56 -22.46
CA ILE A 20 -10.37 9.93 -22.74
C ILE A 20 -11.79 10.11 -22.23
N ASN A 21 -12.05 11.22 -21.53
CA ASN A 21 -13.40 11.64 -21.20
C ASN A 21 -14.17 11.91 -22.52
N ALA A 22 -15.30 11.26 -22.71
CA ALA A 22 -16.06 11.35 -23.95
C ALA A 22 -16.76 12.71 -24.12
N GLU A 23 -17.01 13.42 -23.05
CA GLU A 23 -17.70 14.73 -23.07
C GLU A 23 -16.71 15.88 -23.26
N THR A 24 -15.57 15.84 -22.58
CA THR A 24 -14.59 16.95 -22.56
C THR A 24 -13.41 16.72 -23.51
N ALA A 25 -13.27 15.53 -24.08
CA ALA A 25 -12.09 15.08 -24.85
C ALA A 25 -10.76 15.16 -24.07
N ALA A 26 -10.80 15.38 -22.76
CA ALA A 26 -9.61 15.44 -21.94
C ALA A 26 -9.06 14.04 -21.65
N PRO A 27 -7.72 13.83 -21.69
CA PRO A 27 -7.13 12.56 -21.32
C PRO A 27 -7.25 12.35 -19.82
N ILE A 28 -7.92 11.25 -19.44
CA ILE A 28 -8.08 10.78 -18.04
C ILE A 28 -6.84 10.00 -17.62
N TRP A 29 -6.38 9.12 -18.51
CA TRP A 29 -5.21 8.28 -18.29
C TRP A 29 -4.51 8.03 -19.62
N ALA A 30 -3.17 8.03 -19.62
CA ALA A 30 -2.37 7.66 -20.77
C ALA A 30 -1.10 6.95 -20.32
N GLU A 31 -0.77 5.85 -20.97
CA GLU A 31 0.41 5.07 -20.63
C GLU A 31 1.03 4.42 -21.88
N ARG A 32 2.36 4.25 -21.83
CA ARG A 32 3.14 3.55 -22.83
C ARG A 32 3.75 2.29 -22.23
N PHE A 33 3.58 1.19 -22.94
CA PHE A 33 4.11 -0.13 -22.58
C PHE A 33 5.14 -0.53 -23.64
N ASP A 34 6.36 -0.83 -23.20
CA ASP A 34 7.43 -1.39 -24.03
C ASP A 34 7.75 -2.78 -23.49
N ARG A 35 7.59 -3.84 -24.31
CA ARG A 35 7.83 -5.24 -23.92
C ARG A 35 8.49 -6.01 -25.05
N ALA A 36 9.15 -7.14 -24.69
CA ALA A 36 9.67 -8.08 -25.66
C ALA A 36 8.53 -8.73 -26.47
N ALA A 37 8.77 -9.01 -27.76
CA ALA A 37 7.74 -9.51 -28.67
C ALA A 37 7.18 -10.90 -28.28
N GLY A 38 7.90 -11.67 -27.46
CA GLY A 38 7.46 -12.99 -26.96
C GLY A 38 6.46 -12.93 -25.80
N ASP A 39 6.18 -11.76 -25.23
CA ASP A 39 5.42 -11.60 -23.96
C ASP A 39 4.05 -10.95 -24.16
N LEU A 40 3.42 -11.19 -25.30
CA LEU A 40 2.20 -10.51 -25.74
C LEU A 40 1.00 -10.71 -24.78
N LEU A 41 0.82 -11.93 -24.26
CA LEU A 41 -0.29 -12.24 -23.35
C LEU A 41 -0.10 -11.53 -22.00
N ALA A 42 1.13 -11.54 -21.46
CA ALA A 42 1.43 -10.82 -20.23
C ALA A 42 1.26 -9.30 -20.39
N LEU A 43 1.62 -8.77 -21.57
CA LEU A 43 1.39 -7.36 -21.91
C LEU A 43 -0.10 -7.02 -21.99
N GLN A 44 -0.92 -7.89 -22.61
CA GLN A 44 -2.37 -7.70 -22.68
C GLN A 44 -3.00 -7.71 -21.29
N ASP A 45 -2.62 -8.64 -20.42
CA ASP A 45 -3.10 -8.71 -19.04
C ASP A 45 -2.71 -7.48 -18.23
N GLU A 46 -1.48 -6.99 -18.41
CA GLU A 46 -1.00 -5.78 -17.75
C GLU A 46 -1.80 -4.54 -18.18
N ILE A 47 -1.98 -4.34 -19.49
CA ILE A 47 -2.74 -3.20 -20.04
C ILE A 47 -4.19 -3.25 -19.53
N THR A 48 -4.85 -4.39 -19.64
CA THR A 48 -6.24 -4.57 -19.22
C THR A 48 -6.41 -4.28 -17.73
N SER A 49 -5.49 -4.79 -16.90
CA SER A 49 -5.52 -4.57 -15.46
C SER A 49 -5.30 -3.11 -15.08
N ARG A 50 -4.40 -2.41 -15.74
CA ARG A 50 -4.14 -0.97 -15.48
C ARG A 50 -5.30 -0.08 -15.92
N ILE A 51 -5.93 -0.41 -17.05
CA ILE A 51 -7.14 0.28 -17.51
C ILE A 51 -8.26 0.08 -16.49
N ALA A 52 -8.46 -1.13 -15.96
CA ALA A 52 -9.49 -1.40 -14.96
C ALA A 52 -9.28 -0.58 -13.68
N VAL A 53 -8.04 -0.49 -13.18
CA VAL A 53 -7.71 0.34 -12.01
C VAL A 53 -7.96 1.82 -12.29
N ALA A 54 -7.51 2.32 -13.43
CA ALA A 54 -7.71 3.74 -13.80
C ALA A 54 -9.19 4.09 -13.94
N LEU A 55 -9.98 3.23 -14.62
CA LEU A 55 -11.44 3.40 -14.77
C LEU A 55 -12.16 3.46 -13.43
N ASN A 56 -11.79 2.59 -12.49
CA ASN A 56 -12.42 2.57 -11.16
C ASN A 56 -12.18 3.89 -10.41
N LEU A 57 -10.96 4.42 -10.43
CA LEU A 57 -10.63 5.70 -9.81
C LEU A 57 -11.42 6.86 -10.44
N GLU A 58 -11.51 6.88 -11.77
CA GLU A 58 -12.23 7.93 -12.50
C GLU A 58 -13.76 7.84 -12.31
N LEU A 59 -14.30 6.62 -12.25
CA LEU A 59 -15.72 6.44 -11.94
C LEU A 59 -16.06 7.00 -10.56
N VAL A 60 -15.25 6.67 -9.54
CA VAL A 60 -15.43 7.20 -8.18
C VAL A 60 -15.34 8.73 -8.19
N ALA A 61 -14.37 9.32 -8.89
CA ALA A 61 -14.22 10.77 -8.96
C ALA A 61 -15.40 11.44 -9.69
N ALA A 62 -15.87 10.86 -10.80
CA ALA A 62 -16.97 11.38 -11.58
C ALA A 62 -18.30 11.34 -10.80
N GLU A 63 -18.61 10.21 -10.18
CA GLU A 63 -19.83 10.08 -9.37
C GLU A 63 -19.78 10.97 -8.11
N ALA A 64 -18.62 11.06 -7.45
CA ALA A 64 -18.44 11.94 -6.31
C ALA A 64 -18.62 13.44 -6.65
N GLY A 65 -18.24 13.84 -7.86
CA GLY A 65 -18.37 15.21 -8.36
C GLY A 65 -19.74 15.54 -8.96
N ARG A 66 -20.63 14.56 -9.10
CA ARG A 66 -21.95 14.75 -9.71
C ARG A 66 -22.84 15.66 -8.86
N PRO A 67 -23.33 16.77 -9.40
CA PRO A 67 -24.31 17.61 -8.71
C PRO A 67 -25.61 16.80 -8.46
N THR A 68 -26.07 16.77 -7.24
CA THR A 68 -27.36 16.17 -6.89
C THR A 68 -28.09 17.06 -5.86
N GLU A 69 -29.36 17.35 -6.11
CA GLU A 69 -30.21 18.12 -5.19
C GLU A 69 -30.66 17.25 -4.00
N HIS A 70 -30.78 15.93 -4.21
CA HIS A 70 -31.21 14.96 -3.21
C HIS A 70 -30.23 13.78 -3.17
N PRO A 71 -29.07 13.92 -2.45
CA PRO A 71 -28.12 12.86 -2.34
C PRO A 71 -28.68 11.63 -1.61
N ASP A 72 -28.43 10.44 -2.17
CA ASP A 72 -28.79 9.16 -1.58
C ASP A 72 -27.57 8.48 -0.91
N ALA A 73 -27.75 7.25 -0.40
CA ALA A 73 -26.69 6.48 0.22
C ALA A 73 -25.48 6.30 -0.71
N ARG A 74 -25.73 6.08 -2.02
CA ARG A 74 -24.71 5.83 -3.01
C ARG A 74 -23.86 7.07 -3.30
N ASP A 75 -24.49 8.24 -3.38
CA ASP A 75 -23.80 9.53 -3.52
C ASP A 75 -22.79 9.74 -2.37
N TYR A 76 -23.22 9.47 -1.14
CA TYR A 76 -22.36 9.58 0.04
C TYR A 76 -21.21 8.56 0.02
N ILE A 77 -21.45 7.33 -0.43
CA ILE A 77 -20.41 6.30 -0.57
C ILE A 77 -19.33 6.76 -1.57
N PHE A 78 -19.71 7.23 -2.77
CA PHE A 78 -18.73 7.71 -3.76
C PHE A 78 -17.94 8.92 -3.27
N ARG A 79 -18.61 9.89 -2.63
CA ARG A 79 -17.92 11.03 -2.01
C ARG A 79 -16.96 10.59 -0.91
N GLY A 80 -17.36 9.62 -0.10
CA GLY A 80 -16.53 9.00 0.93
C GLY A 80 -15.27 8.36 0.35
N TYR A 81 -15.40 7.57 -0.71
CA TYR A 81 -14.26 6.98 -1.41
C TYR A 81 -13.34 8.03 -2.03
N ALA A 82 -13.89 9.08 -2.64
CA ALA A 82 -13.08 10.16 -3.21
C ALA A 82 -12.27 10.90 -2.13
N VAL A 83 -12.83 11.11 -0.93
CA VAL A 83 -12.09 11.70 0.19
C VAL A 83 -11.06 10.72 0.75
N ALA A 84 -11.40 9.44 0.92
CA ALA A 84 -10.50 8.39 1.42
C ALA A 84 -9.30 8.11 0.47
N SER A 85 -9.40 8.50 -0.81
CA SER A 85 -8.32 8.40 -1.79
C SER A 85 -7.30 9.55 -1.72
N LYS A 86 -7.59 10.61 -0.95
CA LYS A 86 -6.65 11.71 -0.71
C LYS A 86 -5.53 11.29 0.24
N PRO A 87 -4.44 12.07 0.34
CA PRO A 87 -3.41 11.84 1.33
C PRO A 87 -4.00 11.72 2.75
N PRO A 88 -3.48 10.81 3.60
CA PRO A 88 -4.00 10.62 4.95
C PRO A 88 -3.75 11.86 5.82
N THR A 89 -4.82 12.50 6.28
CA THR A 89 -4.83 13.57 7.27
C THR A 89 -5.99 13.36 8.24
N ARG A 90 -5.92 13.96 9.43
CA ARG A 90 -7.02 13.89 10.41
C ARG A 90 -8.34 14.42 9.81
N GLU A 91 -8.26 15.48 9.01
CA GLU A 91 -9.41 16.13 8.36
C GLU A 91 -10.03 15.20 7.28
N ASN A 92 -9.20 14.59 6.42
CA ASN A 92 -9.68 13.68 5.40
C ASN A 92 -10.31 12.42 6.00
N TYR A 93 -9.72 11.88 7.09
CA TYR A 93 -10.33 10.77 7.82
C TYR A 93 -11.69 11.16 8.45
N ALA A 94 -11.76 12.31 9.12
CA ALA A 94 -13.00 12.79 9.73
C ALA A 94 -14.11 13.00 8.69
N GLU A 95 -13.78 13.60 7.55
CA GLU A 95 -14.74 13.83 6.47
C GLU A 95 -15.19 12.51 5.81
N ALA A 96 -14.29 11.57 5.54
CA ALA A 96 -14.66 10.27 4.99
C ALA A 96 -15.58 9.50 5.95
N ILE A 97 -15.28 9.51 7.26
CA ILE A 97 -16.13 8.88 8.28
C ILE A 97 -17.52 9.49 8.24
N ARG A 98 -17.63 10.83 8.27
CA ARG A 98 -18.90 11.55 8.22
C ARG A 98 -19.74 11.16 7.00
N LEU A 99 -19.10 11.05 5.83
CA LEU A 99 -19.79 10.69 4.59
C LEU A 99 -20.32 9.26 4.63
N PHE A 100 -19.52 8.29 5.11
CA PHE A 100 -19.99 6.91 5.24
C PHE A 100 -21.03 6.75 6.34
N GLU A 101 -20.99 7.54 7.41
CA GLU A 101 -22.07 7.60 8.42
C GLU A 101 -23.37 8.15 7.83
N CYS A 102 -23.30 9.19 7.00
CA CYS A 102 -24.47 9.66 6.26
C CYS A 102 -25.04 8.55 5.36
N ALA A 103 -24.20 7.81 4.64
CA ALA A 103 -24.66 6.69 3.83
C ALA A 103 -25.39 5.63 4.66
N LEU A 104 -24.85 5.27 5.82
CA LEU A 104 -25.47 4.32 6.77
C LEU A 104 -26.79 4.83 7.35
N GLY A 105 -26.98 6.14 7.43
CA GLY A 105 -28.26 6.74 7.84
C GLY A 105 -29.38 6.53 6.82
N PHE A 106 -29.07 6.26 5.56
CA PHE A 106 -30.05 5.93 4.51
C PHE A 106 -30.27 4.41 4.39
N ASP A 107 -29.19 3.65 4.39
CA ASP A 107 -29.21 2.19 4.22
C ASP A 107 -27.99 1.55 4.92
N GLU A 108 -28.24 0.58 5.78
CA GLU A 108 -27.20 -0.23 6.43
C GLU A 108 -26.54 -1.23 5.47
N SER A 109 -26.08 -0.76 4.32
CA SER A 109 -25.47 -1.62 3.31
C SER A 109 -24.10 -2.15 3.75
N ALA A 110 -23.79 -3.39 3.33
CA ALA A 110 -22.49 -4.00 3.58
C ALA A 110 -21.33 -3.19 2.96
N GLU A 111 -21.62 -2.44 1.89
CA GLU A 111 -20.65 -1.57 1.24
C GLU A 111 -20.29 -0.38 2.16
N ALA A 112 -21.27 0.35 2.65
CA ALA A 112 -21.04 1.49 3.54
C ALA A 112 -20.39 1.06 4.87
N GLN A 113 -20.84 -0.08 5.45
CA GLN A 113 -20.24 -0.66 6.66
C GLN A 113 -18.76 -1.01 6.43
N GLY A 114 -18.44 -1.70 5.33
CA GLY A 114 -17.07 -2.07 4.98
C GLY A 114 -16.20 -0.85 4.73
N ALA A 115 -16.70 0.15 3.99
CA ALA A 115 -15.99 1.38 3.68
C ALA A 115 -15.68 2.20 4.96
N LEU A 116 -16.65 2.35 5.86
CA LEU A 116 -16.42 2.98 7.15
C LEU A 116 -15.38 2.23 7.98
N ALA A 117 -15.44 0.90 8.02
CA ALA A 117 -14.45 0.08 8.71
C ALA A 117 -13.03 0.29 8.15
N VAL A 118 -12.87 0.38 6.81
CA VAL A 118 -11.56 0.68 6.17
C VAL A 118 -10.99 1.99 6.69
N VAL A 119 -11.81 3.04 6.74
CA VAL A 119 -11.38 4.38 7.17
C VAL A 119 -11.03 4.42 8.66
N LEU A 120 -11.83 3.77 9.51
CA LEU A 120 -11.56 3.66 10.95
C LEU A 120 -10.23 2.91 11.21
N VAL A 121 -10.03 1.77 10.57
CA VAL A 121 -8.77 1.02 10.66
C VAL A 121 -7.61 1.84 10.08
N GLY A 122 -7.82 2.54 8.97
CA GLY A 122 -6.81 3.39 8.35
C GLY A 122 -6.27 4.46 9.30
N ARG A 123 -7.17 5.22 9.95
CA ARG A 123 -6.73 6.27 10.88
C ARG A 123 -6.04 5.74 12.14
N VAL A 124 -6.36 4.50 12.57
CA VAL A 124 -5.63 3.84 13.66
C VAL A 124 -4.23 3.45 13.21
N VAL A 125 -4.10 2.84 12.02
CA VAL A 125 -2.82 2.42 11.44
C VAL A 125 -1.88 3.62 11.18
N ASP A 126 -2.44 4.76 10.79
CA ASP A 126 -1.69 5.99 10.51
C ASP A 126 -1.52 6.88 11.75
N GLU A 127 -1.94 6.41 12.95
CA GLU A 127 -1.85 7.15 14.22
C GLU A 127 -2.56 8.53 14.17
N MET A 128 -3.65 8.62 13.39
CA MET A 128 -4.42 9.84 13.14
C MET A 128 -5.68 9.93 14.03
N THR A 129 -5.71 9.23 15.16
CA THR A 129 -6.83 9.20 16.11
C THR A 129 -6.34 9.22 17.55
N ASP A 130 -7.14 9.83 18.42
CA ASP A 130 -6.94 9.80 19.87
C ASP A 130 -7.85 8.77 20.55
N THR A 131 -8.72 8.09 19.79
CA THR A 131 -9.69 7.08 20.23
C THR A 131 -9.47 5.72 19.57
N ALA A 132 -8.22 5.28 19.46
CA ALA A 132 -7.85 4.07 18.71
C ALA A 132 -8.59 2.80 19.16
N ALA A 133 -8.80 2.63 20.47
CA ALA A 133 -9.52 1.48 21.02
C ALA A 133 -11.00 1.46 20.58
N ASP A 134 -11.67 2.61 20.61
CA ASP A 134 -13.08 2.74 20.20
C ASP A 134 -13.21 2.54 18.68
N ASP A 135 -12.26 3.08 17.90
CA ASP A 135 -12.22 2.89 16.46
C ASP A 135 -12.05 1.42 16.09
N VAL A 136 -11.16 0.71 16.77
CA VAL A 136 -10.94 -0.74 16.59
C VAL A 136 -12.21 -1.51 16.92
N ALA A 137 -12.84 -1.24 18.06
CA ALA A 137 -14.06 -1.93 18.47
C ALA A 137 -15.20 -1.71 17.46
N ARG A 138 -15.39 -0.44 17.03
CA ARG A 138 -16.39 -0.08 16.04
C ARG A 138 -16.11 -0.72 14.67
N ALA A 139 -14.86 -0.72 14.23
CA ALA A 139 -14.46 -1.38 12.98
C ALA A 139 -14.72 -2.88 13.01
N GLN A 140 -14.47 -3.55 14.15
CA GLN A 140 -14.75 -4.99 14.31
C GLN A 140 -16.23 -5.30 14.15
N ASP A 141 -17.12 -4.50 14.76
CA ASP A 141 -18.57 -4.67 14.61
C ASP A 141 -19.03 -4.46 13.16
N LEU A 142 -18.58 -3.37 12.52
CA LEU A 142 -18.90 -3.06 11.13
C LEU A 142 -18.42 -4.17 10.18
N ILE A 143 -17.20 -4.68 10.37
CA ILE A 143 -16.66 -5.80 9.58
C ILE A 143 -17.53 -7.05 9.74
N ALA A 144 -17.92 -7.36 10.99
CA ALA A 144 -18.74 -8.54 11.26
C ALA A 144 -20.11 -8.44 10.57
N ARG A 145 -20.78 -7.30 10.68
CA ARG A 145 -22.09 -7.03 10.01
C ARG A 145 -21.96 -7.05 8.48
N ALA A 146 -20.95 -6.37 7.94
CA ALA A 146 -20.73 -6.32 6.50
C ALA A 146 -20.48 -7.72 5.90
N LEU A 147 -19.68 -8.56 6.56
CA LEU A 147 -19.39 -9.92 6.09
C LEU A 147 -20.57 -10.87 6.31
N ALA A 148 -21.40 -10.66 7.33
CA ALA A 148 -22.65 -11.42 7.52
C ALA A 148 -23.67 -11.11 6.40
N ALA A 149 -23.82 -9.82 6.03
CA ALA A 149 -24.70 -9.39 4.97
C ALA A 149 -24.15 -9.71 3.56
N SER A 150 -22.84 -9.57 3.36
CA SER A 150 -22.17 -9.87 2.09
C SER A 150 -20.80 -10.51 2.33
N PRO A 151 -20.69 -11.85 2.27
CA PRO A 151 -19.43 -12.58 2.40
C PRO A 151 -18.41 -12.25 1.29
N ARG A 152 -18.81 -11.52 0.25
CA ARG A 152 -17.95 -11.06 -0.84
C ARG A 152 -17.58 -9.58 -0.76
N SER A 153 -17.83 -8.90 0.36
CA SER A 153 -17.51 -7.49 0.55
C SER A 153 -15.99 -7.26 0.53
N LEU A 154 -15.47 -6.68 -0.56
CA LEU A 154 -14.06 -6.33 -0.71
C LEU A 154 -13.59 -5.39 0.40
N ALA A 155 -14.37 -4.34 0.68
CA ALA A 155 -14.04 -3.36 1.71
C ALA A 155 -13.96 -4.00 3.11
N ALA A 156 -14.89 -4.92 3.44
CA ALA A 156 -14.87 -5.61 4.74
C ALA A 156 -13.68 -6.57 4.86
N HIS A 157 -13.32 -7.31 3.81
CA HIS A 157 -12.10 -8.13 3.80
C HIS A 157 -10.84 -7.28 3.94
N TYR A 158 -10.77 -6.13 3.24
CA TYR A 158 -9.64 -5.22 3.34
C TYR A 158 -9.49 -4.64 4.75
N ALA A 159 -10.59 -4.15 5.34
CA ALA A 159 -10.60 -3.67 6.72
C ALA A 159 -10.14 -4.74 7.70
N LYS A 160 -10.69 -5.97 7.58
CA LYS A 160 -10.31 -7.10 8.43
C LYS A 160 -8.85 -7.48 8.28
N GLY A 161 -8.35 -7.56 7.05
CA GLY A 161 -6.94 -7.84 6.78
C GLY A 161 -6.01 -6.79 7.39
N ASN A 162 -6.32 -5.49 7.21
CA ASN A 162 -5.54 -4.39 7.77
C ASN A 162 -5.57 -4.37 9.30
N LEU A 163 -6.72 -4.62 9.90
CA LEU A 163 -6.86 -4.71 11.35
C LEU A 163 -6.04 -5.86 11.94
N LEU A 164 -6.15 -7.05 11.36
CA LEU A 164 -5.37 -8.22 11.79
C LEU A 164 -3.87 -7.96 11.62
N ARG A 165 -3.45 -7.35 10.52
CA ARG A 165 -2.06 -6.96 10.28
C ARG A 165 -1.56 -5.93 11.31
N HIS A 166 -2.36 -4.92 11.64
CA HIS A 166 -2.04 -3.95 12.68
C HIS A 166 -1.87 -4.60 14.07
N MET A 167 -2.69 -5.61 14.36
CA MET A 167 -2.59 -6.41 15.60
C MET A 167 -1.43 -7.44 15.58
N GLY A 168 -0.57 -7.47 14.57
CA GLY A 168 0.51 -8.44 14.42
C GLY A 168 0.04 -9.87 14.07
N ARG A 169 -1.24 -10.06 13.72
CA ARG A 169 -1.85 -11.37 13.40
C ARG A 169 -1.74 -11.65 11.91
N TYR A 170 -0.50 -11.73 11.42
CA TYR A 170 -0.21 -11.79 9.98
C TYR A 170 -0.75 -13.03 9.29
N GLU A 171 -0.65 -14.20 9.93
CA GLU A 171 -1.19 -15.46 9.40
C GLU A 171 -2.71 -15.39 9.19
N ALA A 172 -3.42 -14.70 10.08
CA ALA A 172 -4.86 -14.51 9.97
C ALA A 172 -5.24 -13.43 8.95
N ALA A 173 -4.34 -12.49 8.66
CA ALA A 173 -4.55 -11.44 7.65
C ALA A 173 -4.41 -11.98 6.21
N ILE A 174 -3.51 -12.94 5.96
CA ILE A 174 -3.24 -13.52 4.65
C ILE A 174 -4.52 -13.97 3.94
N PRO A 175 -5.38 -14.84 4.50
CA PRO A 175 -6.58 -15.29 3.81
C PRO A 175 -7.59 -14.18 3.49
N GLN A 176 -7.54 -13.04 4.20
CA GLN A 176 -8.38 -11.90 3.87
C GLN A 176 -7.92 -11.22 2.56
N TYR A 177 -6.62 -11.04 2.38
CA TYR A 177 -6.05 -10.47 1.16
C TYR A 177 -6.13 -11.45 -0.02
N GLU A 178 -5.93 -12.75 0.21
CA GLU A 178 -6.12 -13.79 -0.81
C GLU A 178 -7.57 -13.80 -1.30
N LYS A 179 -8.56 -13.67 -0.40
CA LYS A 179 -9.97 -13.57 -0.77
C LYS A 179 -10.27 -12.32 -1.60
N MET A 180 -9.66 -11.19 -1.27
CA MET A 180 -9.79 -9.99 -2.09
C MET A 180 -9.25 -10.19 -3.50
N ILE A 181 -8.06 -10.80 -3.63
CA ILE A 181 -7.43 -11.07 -4.94
C ILE A 181 -8.24 -12.07 -5.76
N GLU A 182 -8.90 -13.03 -5.10
CA GLU A 182 -9.86 -13.95 -5.75
C GLU A 182 -11.07 -13.18 -6.32
N LEU A 183 -11.59 -12.21 -5.55
CA LEU A 183 -12.77 -11.42 -5.92
C LEU A 183 -12.43 -10.32 -6.94
N ASP A 184 -11.29 -9.67 -6.79
CA ASP A 184 -10.74 -8.68 -7.71
C ASP A 184 -9.22 -8.82 -7.81
N ARG A 185 -8.76 -9.46 -8.88
CA ARG A 185 -7.33 -9.66 -9.15
C ARG A 185 -6.54 -8.37 -9.39
N ASN A 186 -7.24 -7.26 -9.61
CA ASN A 186 -6.64 -5.97 -9.94
C ASN A 186 -6.51 -5.03 -8.72
N GLU A 187 -6.73 -5.53 -7.51
CA GLU A 187 -6.59 -4.73 -6.29
C GLU A 187 -5.11 -4.62 -5.85
N PRO A 188 -4.45 -3.46 -6.06
CA PRO A 188 -3.02 -3.33 -5.77
C PRO A 188 -2.72 -3.37 -4.28
N GLY A 189 -3.60 -2.79 -3.44
CA GLY A 189 -3.43 -2.76 -1.99
C GLY A 189 -3.45 -4.15 -1.35
N ALA A 190 -4.33 -5.03 -1.82
CA ALA A 190 -4.39 -6.42 -1.36
C ALA A 190 -3.09 -7.17 -1.68
N ASN A 191 -2.59 -7.04 -2.93
CA ASN A 191 -1.32 -7.65 -3.33
C ASN A 191 -0.14 -7.14 -2.48
N ALA A 192 -0.05 -5.83 -2.24
CA ALA A 192 1.04 -5.25 -1.44
C ALA A 192 1.01 -5.70 0.02
N ASN A 193 -0.19 -5.76 0.62
CA ASN A 193 -0.34 -6.18 2.02
C ASN A 193 -0.17 -7.70 2.18
N LEU A 194 -0.59 -8.50 1.19
CA LEU A 194 -0.28 -9.93 1.13
C LEU A 194 1.24 -10.13 1.12
N GLY A 195 1.97 -9.45 0.24
CA GLY A 195 3.43 -9.55 0.19
C GLY A 195 4.10 -9.17 1.50
N TRP A 196 3.59 -8.14 2.18
CA TRP A 196 4.09 -7.76 3.52
C TRP A 196 3.81 -8.82 4.58
N CYS A 197 2.59 -9.37 4.63
CA CYS A 197 2.27 -10.46 5.55
C CYS A 197 3.10 -11.72 5.27
N LYS A 198 3.30 -12.08 3.99
CA LYS A 198 4.17 -13.20 3.59
C LYS A 198 5.61 -13.00 4.09
N LEU A 199 6.18 -11.80 3.96
CA LEU A 199 7.47 -11.48 4.56
C LEU A 199 7.46 -11.76 6.07
N LEU A 200 6.50 -11.17 6.80
CA LEU A 200 6.48 -11.22 8.27
C LEU A 200 6.17 -12.61 8.84
N THR A 201 5.52 -13.48 8.06
CA THR A 201 5.28 -14.90 8.42
C THR A 201 6.42 -15.82 8.00
N GLY A 202 7.49 -15.29 7.40
CA GLY A 202 8.69 -16.05 7.05
C GLY A 202 8.76 -16.53 5.60
N SER A 203 7.71 -16.32 4.79
CA SER A 203 7.66 -16.68 3.37
C SER A 203 8.32 -15.59 2.51
N ILE A 204 9.61 -15.31 2.76
CA ILE A 204 10.33 -14.17 2.18
C ILE A 204 10.36 -14.19 0.63
N GLU A 205 10.41 -15.39 0.04
CA GLU A 205 10.46 -15.55 -1.42
C GLU A 205 9.14 -15.16 -2.12
N GLU A 206 8.01 -15.23 -1.39
CA GLU A 206 6.70 -14.87 -1.92
C GLU A 206 6.42 -13.36 -1.82
N ALA A 207 7.21 -12.62 -1.04
CA ALA A 207 6.96 -11.19 -0.77
C ALA A 207 7.20 -10.33 -2.01
N ILE A 208 8.33 -10.49 -2.70
CA ILE A 208 8.71 -9.67 -3.87
C ILE A 208 7.69 -9.81 -5.01
N PRO A 209 7.29 -11.03 -5.45
CA PRO A 209 6.31 -11.18 -6.53
C PRO A 209 5.00 -10.45 -6.27
N ALA A 210 4.47 -10.52 -5.03
CA ALA A 210 3.24 -9.86 -4.64
C ALA A 210 3.38 -8.32 -4.64
N LEU A 211 4.47 -7.78 -4.07
CA LEU A 211 4.77 -6.34 -4.08
C LEU A 211 4.99 -5.80 -5.50
N GLN A 212 5.71 -6.54 -6.35
CA GLN A 212 5.89 -6.17 -7.75
C GLN A 212 4.58 -6.19 -8.53
N ARG A 213 3.67 -7.13 -8.23
CA ARG A 213 2.33 -7.14 -8.82
C ARG A 213 1.57 -5.87 -8.45
N ALA A 214 1.60 -5.45 -7.18
CA ALA A 214 0.98 -4.19 -6.74
C ALA A 214 1.53 -2.98 -7.53
N LEU A 215 2.85 -2.87 -7.68
CA LEU A 215 3.49 -1.80 -8.47
C LEU A 215 3.12 -1.84 -9.96
N ARG A 216 3.00 -3.05 -10.54
CA ARG A 216 2.55 -3.17 -11.94
C ARG A 216 1.10 -2.74 -12.13
N LEU A 217 0.21 -3.07 -11.18
CA LEU A 217 -1.19 -2.69 -11.24
C LEU A 217 -1.38 -1.17 -11.09
N SER A 218 -0.65 -0.53 -10.20
CA SER A 218 -0.80 0.91 -9.93
C SER A 218 0.57 1.57 -9.63
N PRO A 219 1.37 1.87 -10.66
CA PRO A 219 2.70 2.45 -10.49
C PRO A 219 2.69 3.90 -9.98
N ARG A 220 1.55 4.59 -10.10
CA ARG A 220 1.33 5.96 -9.64
C ARG A 220 0.51 6.04 -8.34
N ASP A 221 0.26 4.89 -7.68
CA ASP A 221 -0.38 4.88 -6.37
C ASP A 221 0.44 5.70 -5.36
N THR A 222 -0.21 6.44 -4.51
CA THR A 222 0.45 7.23 -3.46
C THR A 222 1.31 6.36 -2.53
N ARG A 223 1.02 5.06 -2.44
CA ARG A 223 1.74 4.06 -1.65
C ARG A 223 2.86 3.35 -2.43
N ALA A 224 3.06 3.63 -3.72
CA ALA A 224 4.06 2.94 -4.55
C ALA A 224 5.49 3.07 -4.00
N GLY A 225 5.81 4.21 -3.37
CA GLY A 225 7.08 4.41 -2.68
C GLY A 225 7.28 3.46 -1.51
N ASN A 226 6.24 3.27 -0.68
CA ASN A 226 6.24 2.29 0.41
C ASN A 226 6.42 0.85 -0.12
N TRP A 227 5.73 0.48 -1.19
CA TRP A 227 5.86 -0.86 -1.79
C TRP A 227 7.26 -1.10 -2.35
N SER A 228 7.85 -0.08 -3.00
CA SER A 228 9.23 -0.14 -3.48
C SER A 228 10.22 -0.31 -2.32
N ALA A 229 10.02 0.44 -1.23
CA ALA A 229 10.87 0.32 -0.05
C ALA A 229 10.77 -1.07 0.61
N ARG A 230 9.57 -1.67 0.66
CA ARG A 230 9.39 -3.04 1.16
C ARG A 230 10.13 -4.07 0.30
N ILE A 231 10.16 -3.92 -1.03
CA ILE A 231 11.00 -4.76 -1.91
C ILE A 231 12.48 -4.57 -1.55
N GLY A 232 12.91 -3.34 -1.34
CA GLY A 232 14.28 -3.04 -0.91
C GLY A 232 14.65 -3.68 0.42
N LEU A 233 13.74 -3.67 1.41
CA LEU A 233 13.93 -4.39 2.67
C LEU A 233 14.08 -5.90 2.44
N VAL A 234 13.23 -6.51 1.63
CA VAL A 234 13.35 -7.95 1.32
C VAL A 234 14.72 -8.27 0.72
N HIS A 235 15.21 -7.47 -0.22
CA HIS A 235 16.57 -7.62 -0.76
C HIS A 235 17.65 -7.46 0.33
N LEU A 236 17.49 -6.48 1.24
CA LEU A 236 18.41 -6.29 2.36
C LEU A 236 18.46 -7.51 3.27
N LEU A 237 17.31 -8.07 3.63
CA LEU A 237 17.21 -9.28 4.45
C LEU A 237 17.83 -10.51 3.78
N GLN A 238 17.84 -10.55 2.44
CA GLN A 238 18.50 -11.59 1.65
C GLN A 238 19.96 -11.27 1.36
N SER A 239 20.55 -10.26 2.01
CA SER A 239 21.94 -9.80 1.80
C SER A 239 22.25 -9.34 0.38
N ARG A 240 21.23 -9.02 -0.41
CA ARG A 240 21.37 -8.46 -1.77
C ARG A 240 21.43 -6.93 -1.66
N THR A 241 22.57 -6.44 -1.19
CA THR A 241 22.72 -5.05 -0.76
C THR A 241 22.58 -4.03 -1.89
N ASP A 242 23.07 -4.36 -3.10
CA ASP A 242 22.99 -3.43 -4.24
C ASP A 242 21.53 -3.29 -4.74
N GLU A 243 20.81 -4.38 -4.85
CA GLU A 243 19.39 -4.38 -5.18
C GLU A 243 18.56 -3.71 -4.07
N ALA A 244 18.93 -3.92 -2.81
CA ALA A 244 18.28 -3.24 -1.67
C ALA A 244 18.41 -1.72 -1.81
N ILE A 245 19.61 -1.20 -2.05
CA ILE A 245 19.86 0.24 -2.25
C ILE A 245 19.03 0.77 -3.41
N LEU A 246 19.06 0.09 -4.57
CA LEU A 246 18.30 0.49 -5.76
C LEU A 246 16.79 0.66 -5.47
N TRP A 247 16.19 -0.32 -4.81
CA TRP A 247 14.75 -0.28 -4.51
C TRP A 247 14.41 0.68 -3.39
N LEU A 248 15.28 0.84 -2.38
CA LEU A 248 15.10 1.79 -1.30
C LEU A 248 15.23 3.24 -1.79
N GLU A 249 16.19 3.54 -2.67
CA GLU A 249 16.31 4.87 -3.30
C GLU A 249 15.07 5.21 -4.13
N LYS A 250 14.53 4.24 -4.87
CA LYS A 250 13.26 4.39 -5.59
C LYS A 250 12.11 4.67 -4.62
N GLY A 251 12.04 3.95 -3.51
CA GLY A 251 11.05 4.16 -2.46
C GLY A 251 11.15 5.56 -1.85
N ARG A 252 12.37 5.99 -1.49
CA ARG A 252 12.66 7.32 -0.96
C ARG A 252 12.24 8.43 -1.91
N SER A 253 12.57 8.29 -3.20
CA SER A 253 12.24 9.30 -4.22
C SER A 253 10.74 9.46 -4.41
N ALA A 254 9.96 8.37 -4.33
CA ALA A 254 8.52 8.40 -4.47
C ALA A 254 7.78 8.80 -3.17
N SER A 255 8.36 8.55 -2.00
CA SER A 255 7.76 8.84 -0.69
C SER A 255 8.82 9.34 0.29
N PRO A 256 9.28 10.60 0.17
CA PRO A 256 10.41 11.14 0.93
C PRO A 256 10.12 11.41 2.41
N ALA A 257 8.88 11.24 2.87
CA ALA A 257 8.49 11.50 4.26
C ALA A 257 8.51 10.23 5.15
N LEU A 258 8.96 9.08 4.65
CA LEU A 258 8.93 7.80 5.37
C LEU A 258 10.26 7.53 6.11
N PRO A 259 10.35 7.73 7.43
CA PRO A 259 11.61 7.63 8.18
C PRO A 259 12.26 6.25 8.10
N TYR A 260 11.47 5.18 8.05
CA TYR A 260 12.01 3.81 7.99
C TYR A 260 12.75 3.51 6.67
N VAL A 261 12.42 4.19 5.58
CA VAL A 261 13.13 4.02 4.29
C VAL A 261 14.57 4.50 4.43
N TYR A 262 14.76 5.62 5.10
CA TYR A 262 16.09 6.16 5.39
C TYR A 262 16.87 5.27 6.37
N GLY A 263 16.21 4.71 7.38
CA GLY A 263 16.84 3.74 8.28
C GLY A 263 17.31 2.47 7.58
N TRP A 264 16.51 1.95 6.63
CA TRP A 264 16.91 0.79 5.83
C TRP A 264 18.04 1.13 4.85
N LEU A 265 18.01 2.34 4.23
CA LEU A 265 19.12 2.85 3.40
C LEU A 265 20.39 3.02 4.20
N ALA A 266 20.32 3.61 5.39
CA ALA A 266 21.47 3.77 6.28
C ALA A 266 22.16 2.42 6.54
N SER A 267 21.36 1.40 6.88
CA SER A 267 21.88 0.05 7.08
C SER A 267 22.50 -0.53 5.81
N ALA A 268 21.80 -0.44 4.67
CA ALA A 268 22.28 -0.98 3.40
C ALA A 268 23.61 -0.32 2.97
N TYR A 269 23.74 1.02 3.06
CA TYR A 269 24.97 1.72 2.77
C TYR A 269 26.10 1.39 3.76
N ALA A 270 25.80 1.21 5.05
CA ALA A 270 26.79 0.80 6.04
C ALA A 270 27.32 -0.63 5.76
N LEU A 271 26.47 -1.54 5.35
CA LEU A 271 26.88 -2.89 4.93
C LEU A 271 27.75 -2.88 3.68
N LYS A 272 27.48 -1.95 2.74
CA LYS A 272 28.29 -1.73 1.53
C LYS A 272 29.62 -1.01 1.83
N GLY A 273 29.81 -0.47 3.02
CA GLY A 273 31.02 0.32 3.38
C GLY A 273 30.95 1.81 3.00
N ALA A 274 29.80 2.29 2.52
CA ALA A 274 29.58 3.70 2.18
C ALA A 274 29.19 4.53 3.43
N THR A 275 30.09 4.62 4.41
CA THR A 275 29.82 5.12 5.76
C THR A 275 29.30 6.55 5.80
N GLU A 276 29.82 7.45 4.98
CA GLU A 276 29.37 8.84 4.91
C GLU A 276 27.90 8.94 4.47
N ARG A 277 27.54 8.23 3.39
CA ARG A 277 26.14 8.15 2.92
C ARG A 277 25.23 7.55 3.97
N ALA A 278 25.66 6.46 4.59
CA ALA A 278 24.92 5.79 5.64
C ALA A 278 24.62 6.70 6.82
N ALA A 279 25.58 7.52 7.25
CA ALA A 279 25.41 8.49 8.32
C ALA A 279 24.39 9.59 7.96
N LEU A 280 24.40 10.08 6.73
CA LEU A 280 23.42 11.06 6.23
C LEU A 280 21.99 10.49 6.23
N GLU A 281 21.82 9.27 5.74
CA GLU A 281 20.51 8.60 5.74
C GLU A 281 20.00 8.36 7.18
N LEU A 282 20.88 7.95 8.10
CA LEU A 282 20.50 7.78 9.52
C LEU A 282 20.10 9.09 10.19
N ALA A 283 20.80 10.18 9.89
CA ALA A 283 20.45 11.50 10.39
C ALA A 283 19.06 11.94 9.92
N GLU A 284 18.75 11.67 8.65
CA GLU A 284 17.44 11.99 8.08
C GLU A 284 16.33 11.09 8.65
N ALA A 285 16.59 9.80 8.86
CA ALA A 285 15.66 8.89 9.56
C ALA A 285 15.29 9.42 10.96
N ARG A 286 16.30 9.92 11.72
CA ARG A 286 16.08 10.53 13.02
C ARG A 286 15.29 11.83 12.96
N ARG A 287 15.59 12.67 11.98
CA ARG A 287 14.89 13.95 11.79
C ARG A 287 13.40 13.75 11.49
N LEU A 288 13.08 12.83 10.58
CA LEU A 288 11.71 12.53 10.16
C LEU A 288 10.93 11.74 11.23
N GLY A 289 11.58 10.82 11.91
CA GLY A 289 10.95 9.96 12.91
C GLY A 289 10.72 10.65 14.27
N GLY A 290 11.27 11.85 14.49
CA GLY A 290 11.11 12.61 15.73
C GLY A 290 11.97 12.11 16.91
N GLN A 291 11.73 12.68 18.09
CA GLN A 291 12.52 12.39 19.30
C GLN A 291 12.54 10.91 19.67
N GLY A 292 13.74 10.37 19.82
CA GLY A 292 13.99 8.98 20.21
C GLY A 292 13.79 7.95 19.10
N SER A 293 13.35 8.35 17.91
CA SER A 293 13.37 7.46 16.74
C SER A 293 14.81 7.15 16.35
N TYR A 294 15.12 5.89 16.04
CA TYR A 294 16.49 5.44 15.73
C TYR A 294 17.52 5.77 16.83
N ALA A 295 17.09 5.77 18.10
CA ALA A 295 18.00 5.99 19.23
C ALA A 295 18.82 4.74 19.54
N THR A 296 18.16 3.58 19.63
CA THR A 296 18.78 2.29 20.01
C THR A 296 18.26 1.13 19.15
N ILE A 297 19.06 0.08 19.08
CA ILE A 297 18.68 -1.19 18.42
C ILE A 297 17.48 -1.84 19.15
N ALA A 298 17.50 -1.83 20.51
CA ALA A 298 16.41 -2.41 21.31
C ALA A 298 15.05 -1.80 20.96
N ARG A 299 14.99 -0.46 20.80
CA ARG A 299 13.76 0.23 20.42
C ARG A 299 13.26 -0.20 19.03
N LEU A 300 14.14 -0.24 18.04
CA LEU A 300 13.80 -0.69 16.69
C LEU A 300 13.40 -2.15 16.65
N ARG A 301 14.03 -2.99 17.49
CA ARG A 301 13.71 -4.43 17.60
C ARG A 301 12.27 -4.65 18.09
N ALA A 302 11.76 -3.77 18.94
CA ALA A 302 10.39 -3.87 19.46
C ALA A 302 9.33 -3.78 18.33
N ASP A 303 9.61 -3.03 17.25
CA ASP A 303 8.71 -2.92 16.09
C ASP A 303 8.56 -4.25 15.32
N TRP A 304 9.48 -5.20 15.51
CA TRP A 304 9.54 -6.48 14.80
C TRP A 304 9.19 -7.69 15.66
N VAL A 305 8.68 -7.47 16.87
CA VAL A 305 8.39 -8.55 17.83
C VAL A 305 7.42 -9.61 17.28
N HIS A 306 6.48 -9.19 16.44
CA HIS A 306 5.49 -10.08 15.83
C HIS A 306 5.96 -10.75 14.53
N GLY A 307 7.17 -10.47 14.04
CA GLY A 307 7.75 -11.14 12.90
C GLY A 307 8.17 -12.58 13.21
N ALA A 308 8.09 -13.47 12.23
CA ALA A 308 8.54 -14.86 12.37
C ALA A 308 10.00 -14.96 12.83
N PRO A 309 10.40 -16.04 13.55
CA PRO A 309 11.75 -16.16 14.08
C PRO A 309 12.87 -16.04 13.02
N ASN A 310 12.68 -16.63 11.84
CA ASN A 310 13.63 -16.53 10.73
C ASN A 310 13.79 -15.07 10.24
N ILE A 311 12.72 -14.28 10.18
CA ILE A 311 12.77 -12.88 9.80
C ILE A 311 13.53 -12.06 10.85
N ARG A 312 13.29 -12.31 12.14
CA ARG A 312 14.03 -11.64 13.21
C ARG A 312 15.53 -11.96 13.15
N THR A 313 15.89 -13.22 12.84
CA THR A 313 17.28 -13.62 12.62
C THR A 313 17.91 -12.87 11.43
N LEU A 314 17.18 -12.73 10.31
CA LEU A 314 17.67 -11.99 9.15
C LEU A 314 17.83 -10.49 9.45
N LEU A 315 16.90 -9.90 10.21
CA LEU A 315 17.02 -8.50 10.67
C LEU A 315 18.28 -8.28 11.51
N GLU A 316 18.59 -9.20 12.44
CA GLU A 316 19.82 -9.13 13.24
C GLU A 316 21.07 -9.21 12.36
N ALA A 317 21.09 -10.11 11.39
CA ALA A 317 22.24 -10.33 10.50
C ALA A 317 22.43 -9.23 9.46
N THR A 318 21.40 -8.43 9.17
CA THR A 318 21.44 -7.43 8.09
C THR A 318 21.10 -6.03 8.61
N PHE A 319 19.83 -5.71 8.81
CA PHE A 319 19.37 -4.36 9.17
C PHE A 319 20.05 -3.84 10.44
N PHE A 320 20.00 -4.60 11.53
CA PHE A 320 20.63 -4.18 12.79
C PHE A 320 22.16 -4.23 12.72
N ALA A 321 22.73 -5.21 11.98
CA ALA A 321 24.18 -5.25 11.76
C ALA A 321 24.70 -4.00 11.05
N GLY A 322 23.97 -3.50 10.05
CA GLY A 322 24.30 -2.25 9.37
C GLY A 322 24.24 -1.02 10.30
N LEU A 323 23.20 -0.93 11.15
CA LEU A 323 23.05 0.17 12.10
C LEU A 323 24.16 0.12 13.20
N ARG A 324 24.56 -1.09 13.65
CA ARG A 324 25.71 -1.24 14.59
C ARG A 324 27.01 -0.74 13.98
N LYS A 325 27.26 -0.95 12.67
CA LYS A 325 28.42 -0.38 11.98
C LYS A 325 28.46 1.16 12.01
N LEU A 326 27.29 1.82 12.17
CA LEU A 326 27.16 3.26 12.33
C LEU A 326 27.24 3.71 13.79
N GLY A 327 27.55 2.81 14.72
CA GLY A 327 27.68 3.11 16.14
C GLY A 327 26.35 3.29 16.87
N MET A 328 25.24 2.76 16.33
CA MET A 328 23.96 2.78 17.07
C MET A 328 24.06 1.89 18.30
N PRO A 329 23.78 2.40 19.54
CA PRO A 329 23.85 1.61 20.76
C PRO A 329 22.77 0.50 20.80
N GLU A 330 23.02 -0.54 21.58
CA GLU A 330 22.06 -1.64 21.78
C GLU A 330 20.87 -1.16 22.62
N GLU A 331 21.13 -0.42 23.74
CA GLU A 331 20.16 0.10 24.71
C GLU A 331 20.27 1.62 24.86
#